data_de921afcf959bcf09533d7ccdcc10a39
#
_entry.id   de921afcf959bcf09533d7ccdcc10a39
#
_cell.length_a   1.000
_cell.length_b   1.000
_cell.length_c   1.000
_cell.angle_alpha   90.00
_cell.angle_beta   90.00
_cell.angle_gamma   90.00
#
_symmetry.space_group_name_H-M   'P 1'
#
loop_
_entity.id
_entity.type
_entity.pdbx_description
1 polymer ?
#
loop_
_entity_poly.entity_id
_entity_poly.type
_entity_poly.pdbx_seq_one_letter_code
_entity_poly.pdbx_strand_id
1 'polypeptide(L)'
;MAGQNNHRSAKRGSSKGPRLSYAAQNRQEGTGRAGAQESRKSQSPQKQGAGKPARKGASGHAKNAAAQAKHAGKGHNAGGARQKHATVHHAPRSAFLPVNMDDVRARGWDGVDFAYVCGDAYVDQSSFGMAIISRVLESHGYKVGIIAQPDWRDPESVNVFGEPRLGFLVSSGNMDSMVNHYTVNKVPRSQDAYSPGGAPNRRPNHATAVYGNLIRRTHKHTPIILGGIEASLRRLAHYDYWSDSLKRSILLDSGADLLIYGMGERAIVEIADALAAGIAVEDITFVDGTAYKARSLEYVEDAIELPAFEALQADKLEYARSFNVQWENSDPYRGKRLVEEYPHNVFVVQNPPQKPLSTEELDAVYALPYARDYHPDYEAAGGVPAIKEVKFSLSSNRGCFGECSFCALTFHQGRIVTARSKASL
;
A
#
# COMPACT_ATOMS: atom_id res chain seq x y z
N MET A 1 11.92 -29.47 69.90
CA MET A 1 10.64 -30.11 69.55
C MET A 1 10.50 -30.04 68.07
N ALA A 2 10.44 -31.18 67.43
CA ALA A 2 10.51 -31.40 65.97
C ALA A 2 9.22 -31.11 65.29
N GLY A 3 9.30 -30.59 64.05
CA GLY A 3 8.18 -30.47 63.11
C GLY A 3 8.68 -30.75 61.69
N GLN A 4 8.40 -31.96 61.19
CA GLN A 4 8.82 -32.49 59.90
C GLN A 4 8.06 -31.84 58.74
N ASN A 5 8.79 -31.40 57.71
CA ASN A 5 8.26 -31.00 56.42
C ASN A 5 8.21 -32.20 55.47
N ASN A 6 7.03 -32.50 54.97
CA ASN A 6 6.79 -33.48 53.90
C ASN A 6 6.72 -32.77 52.54
N HIS A 7 7.72 -32.98 51.70
CA HIS A 7 7.69 -32.67 50.30
C HIS A 7 6.89 -33.72 49.51
N ARG A 8 5.79 -33.33 48.88
CA ARG A 8 5.16 -34.08 47.81
C ARG A 8 5.43 -33.41 46.45
N SER A 9 6.25 -34.05 45.66
CA SER A 9 6.48 -33.72 44.25
C SER A 9 5.24 -34.10 43.40
N ALA A 10 4.64 -33.12 42.75
CA ALA A 10 3.60 -33.33 41.75
C ALA A 10 4.25 -33.39 40.36
N LYS A 11 4.19 -34.56 39.72
CA LYS A 11 4.54 -34.76 38.32
C LYS A 11 3.51 -34.03 37.43
N ARG A 12 3.95 -33.08 36.65
CA ARG A 12 3.18 -32.47 35.58
C ARG A 12 3.23 -33.42 34.37
N GLY A 13 2.10 -34.01 34.01
CA GLY A 13 1.90 -34.72 32.78
C GLY A 13 1.75 -33.74 31.60
N SER A 14 2.56 -33.91 30.58
CA SER A 14 2.47 -33.18 29.31
C SER A 14 1.34 -33.81 28.48
N SER A 15 0.21 -33.12 28.34
CA SER A 15 -0.79 -33.44 27.33
C SER A 15 -0.42 -32.72 26.03
N LYS A 16 0.10 -33.47 25.05
CA LYS A 16 0.21 -33.00 23.66
C LYS A 16 -1.19 -32.96 23.07
N GLY A 17 -1.70 -31.78 22.79
CA GLY A 17 -2.90 -31.58 21.98
C GLY A 17 -2.65 -31.97 20.52
N PRO A 18 -3.69 -32.39 19.77
CA PRO A 18 -3.51 -32.89 18.42
C PRO A 18 -3.19 -31.76 17.42
N ARG A 19 -2.07 -31.92 16.71
CA ARG A 19 -1.77 -31.16 15.50
C ARG A 19 -2.74 -31.60 14.40
N LEU A 20 -3.64 -30.74 13.98
CA LEU A 20 -4.45 -30.94 12.78
C LEU A 20 -3.63 -30.51 11.55
N SER A 21 -3.01 -31.46 10.87
CA SER A 21 -2.46 -31.24 9.54
C SER A 21 -3.59 -31.35 8.51
N TYR A 22 -3.71 -30.36 7.66
CA TYR A 22 -4.75 -30.24 6.61
C TYR A 22 -4.63 -31.28 5.47
N ALA A 23 -3.67 -32.22 5.56
CA ALA A 23 -3.41 -33.22 4.52
C ALA A 23 -4.23 -34.51 4.60
N ALA A 24 -5.18 -34.65 5.54
CA ALA A 24 -5.81 -35.94 5.82
C ALA A 24 -7.32 -36.05 5.53
N GLN A 25 -7.99 -35.07 4.93
CA GLN A 25 -9.46 -35.11 4.76
C GLN A 25 -9.99 -35.29 3.33
N ASN A 26 -9.19 -35.53 2.31
CA ASN A 26 -9.70 -35.80 0.95
C ASN A 26 -9.27 -37.17 0.40
N ARG A 27 -9.47 -38.26 1.16
CA ARG A 27 -9.46 -39.62 0.65
C ARG A 27 -10.58 -40.43 1.30
N GLN A 28 -11.78 -40.26 0.78
CA GLN A 28 -12.85 -41.26 0.76
C GLN A 28 -14.03 -40.69 -0.01
N GLU A 29 -14.16 -41.16 -1.24
CA GLU A 29 -15.40 -41.56 -1.93
C GLU A 29 -15.11 -41.63 -3.41
N GLY A 30 -15.22 -42.86 -3.94
CA GLY A 30 -15.10 -43.09 -5.39
C GLY A 30 -14.73 -44.51 -5.76
N THR A 31 -15.49 -45.46 -5.26
CA THR A 31 -15.45 -46.82 -5.86
C THR A 31 -16.65 -47.03 -6.80
N GLY A 32 -16.34 -47.38 -8.03
CA GLY A 32 -17.27 -48.18 -8.83
C GLY A 32 -17.64 -47.65 -10.20
N ARG A 33 -16.97 -48.06 -11.25
CA ARG A 33 -17.36 -49.07 -12.25
C ARG A 33 -16.53 -48.97 -13.51
N ALA A 34 -16.04 -50.16 -13.87
CA ALA A 34 -15.33 -50.48 -15.11
C ALA A 34 -16.25 -50.51 -16.34
N GLY A 35 -15.69 -50.26 -17.52
CA GLY A 35 -16.32 -50.50 -18.81
C GLY A 35 -15.44 -50.02 -19.97
N ALA A 36 -14.55 -50.88 -20.42
CA ALA A 36 -14.16 -51.36 -21.73
C ALA A 36 -14.15 -50.42 -22.96
N GLN A 37 -12.94 -50.35 -23.53
CA GLN A 37 -12.55 -50.49 -24.94
C GLN A 37 -13.23 -49.62 -26.02
N GLU A 38 -12.49 -48.82 -26.79
CA GLU A 38 -11.86 -49.27 -28.06
C GLU A 38 -10.95 -48.20 -28.68
N SER A 39 -9.87 -48.74 -29.21
CA SER A 39 -8.86 -48.06 -30.01
C SER A 39 -9.37 -47.65 -31.39
N ARG A 40 -8.99 -46.47 -31.90
CA ARG A 40 -8.73 -46.29 -33.34
C ARG A 40 -7.66 -45.20 -33.59
N LYS A 41 -6.59 -45.71 -34.22
CA LYS A 41 -5.56 -44.93 -34.94
C LYS A 41 -6.15 -44.42 -36.25
N SER A 42 -5.73 -43.25 -36.71
CA SER A 42 -5.25 -42.99 -38.09
C SER A 42 -5.07 -41.50 -38.28
N GLN A 43 -3.84 -41.06 -38.48
CA GLN A 43 -3.20 -40.75 -39.77
C GLN A 43 -3.46 -39.32 -40.26
N SER A 44 -2.36 -38.56 -40.22
CA SER A 44 -2.17 -37.34 -41.02
C SER A 44 -2.19 -37.65 -42.52
N PRO A 45 -2.44 -36.64 -43.35
CA PRO A 45 -1.52 -36.45 -44.46
C PRO A 45 -1.00 -35.02 -44.65
N GLN A 46 0.16 -35.03 -45.29
CA GLN A 46 0.98 -33.89 -45.69
C GLN A 46 0.52 -33.26 -47.02
N LYS A 47 0.85 -31.95 -47.18
CA LYS A 47 1.39 -31.24 -48.33
C LYS A 47 0.64 -31.23 -49.66
N GLN A 48 0.54 -29.97 -50.15
CA GLN A 48 0.96 -29.36 -51.43
C GLN A 48 0.07 -28.16 -51.63
N GLY A 49 0.45 -26.95 -51.91
CA GLY A 49 1.46 -26.44 -52.81
C GLY A 49 0.78 -25.56 -53.85
N ALA A 50 1.32 -24.37 -54.05
CA ALA A 50 1.20 -23.50 -55.19
C ALA A 50 0.04 -22.46 -55.29
N GLY A 51 0.47 -21.23 -55.48
CA GLY A 51 -0.05 -20.36 -56.52
C GLY A 51 -0.45 -18.93 -56.10
N LYS A 52 0.49 -17.95 -56.17
CA LYS A 52 0.13 -16.54 -56.34
C LYS A 52 -0.54 -16.34 -57.71
N PRO A 53 -1.44 -15.33 -57.83
CA PRO A 53 -0.96 -14.15 -58.52
C PRO A 53 -1.39 -12.80 -57.90
N ALA A 54 -0.56 -11.83 -58.18
CA ALA A 54 -0.74 -10.43 -57.89
C ALA A 54 -1.86 -9.80 -58.74
N ARG A 55 -2.59 -8.85 -58.15
CA ARG A 55 -3.24 -7.79 -58.91
C ARG A 55 -3.15 -6.44 -58.18
N LYS A 56 -2.71 -5.49 -58.96
CA LYS A 56 -2.51 -4.06 -58.73
C LYS A 56 -3.85 -3.30 -58.61
N GLY A 57 -3.76 -2.12 -57.98
CA GLY A 57 -4.65 -0.97 -58.23
C GLY A 57 -5.55 -0.69 -57.06
N ALA A 58 -5.76 0.47 -56.53
CA ALA A 58 -5.46 1.84 -56.88
C ALA A 58 -5.79 2.68 -55.62
N SER A 59 -4.91 3.56 -55.26
CA SER A 59 -5.10 4.98 -54.94
C SER A 59 -6.50 5.49 -54.60
N GLY A 60 -6.54 6.21 -53.48
CA GLY A 60 -7.55 7.27 -53.37
C GLY A 60 -8.04 7.48 -51.95
N HIS A 61 -7.55 8.54 -51.33
CA HIS A 61 -8.16 9.57 -50.51
C HIS A 61 -7.44 9.88 -49.21
N ALA A 62 -6.33 10.54 -49.44
CA ALA A 62 -5.84 11.51 -48.42
C ALA A 62 -6.06 12.90 -49.07
N LYS A 63 -7.08 13.64 -48.60
CA LYS A 63 -7.20 15.12 -48.75
C LYS A 63 -8.56 15.54 -48.16
N ASN A 64 -8.55 15.98 -46.90
CA ASN A 64 -9.46 17.00 -46.41
C ASN A 64 -9.00 17.45 -45.03
N ALA A 65 -8.03 18.34 -45.03
CA ALA A 65 -7.69 19.17 -43.88
C ALA A 65 -6.96 20.39 -44.42
N ALA A 66 -7.67 21.28 -45.10
CA ALA A 66 -7.20 22.66 -45.37
C ALA A 66 -8.27 23.43 -46.14
N ALA A 67 -9.24 23.96 -45.44
CA ALA A 67 -10.03 25.08 -45.95
C ALA A 67 -10.93 25.63 -44.82
N GLN A 68 -10.40 26.60 -44.07
CA GLN A 68 -11.20 27.65 -43.42
C GLN A 68 -10.23 28.64 -42.76
N ALA A 69 -9.62 29.47 -43.57
CA ALA A 69 -9.08 30.73 -43.14
C ALA A 69 -9.23 31.70 -44.29
N LYS A 70 -10.28 32.48 -44.28
CA LYS A 70 -10.38 33.84 -44.89
C LYS A 70 -11.82 34.36 -44.79
N HIS A 71 -12.11 35.05 -43.70
CA HIS A 71 -12.96 36.22 -43.71
C HIS A 71 -12.40 37.22 -42.74
N ALA A 72 -11.69 38.17 -43.32
CA ALA A 72 -11.29 39.39 -42.67
C ALA A 72 -12.45 40.39 -42.73
N GLY A 73 -12.66 41.11 -41.62
CA GLY A 73 -13.24 42.41 -41.74
C GLY A 73 -14.36 42.72 -40.76
N LYS A 74 -14.07 43.41 -39.71
CA LYS A 74 -14.52 44.75 -39.26
C LYS A 74 -14.51 44.80 -37.74
N GLY A 75 -13.72 45.72 -37.24
CA GLY A 75 -13.55 45.95 -35.83
C GLY A 75 -14.85 46.38 -35.16
N HIS A 76 -15.04 45.86 -33.97
CA HIS A 76 -15.78 46.48 -32.90
C HIS A 76 -14.89 46.50 -31.67
N ASN A 77 -14.49 47.68 -31.32
CA ASN A 77 -13.90 48.02 -30.00
C ASN A 77 -14.93 47.63 -28.95
N ALA A 78 -14.73 46.47 -28.30
CA ALA A 78 -15.43 46.14 -27.07
C ALA A 78 -14.39 46.02 -25.99
N GLY A 79 -14.52 46.88 -24.97
CA GLY A 79 -13.63 47.03 -23.86
C GLY A 79 -13.25 45.70 -23.24
N GLY A 80 -11.95 45.51 -23.11
CA GLY A 80 -11.38 44.37 -22.39
C GLY A 80 -11.82 44.43 -20.93
N ALA A 81 -12.84 43.65 -20.60
CA ALA A 81 -13.10 43.27 -19.23
C ALA A 81 -11.91 42.37 -18.84
N ARG A 82 -10.92 42.97 -18.13
CA ARG A 82 -9.93 42.25 -17.37
C ARG A 82 -10.71 41.26 -16.51
N GLN A 83 -10.73 39.97 -16.90
CA GLN A 83 -11.12 38.91 -15.98
C GLN A 83 -10.21 39.06 -14.77
N LYS A 84 -10.79 39.56 -13.67
CA LYS A 84 -10.14 39.47 -12.36
C LYS A 84 -10.00 37.97 -12.12
N HIS A 85 -8.78 37.43 -12.32
CA HIS A 85 -8.43 36.15 -11.78
C HIS A 85 -8.76 36.21 -10.28
N ALA A 86 -9.75 35.47 -9.85
CA ALA A 86 -10.00 35.27 -8.44
C ALA A 86 -8.67 34.82 -7.83
N THR A 87 -8.14 35.57 -6.91
CA THR A 87 -6.97 35.20 -6.13
C THR A 87 -7.36 33.90 -5.42
N VAL A 88 -6.79 32.78 -5.85
CA VAL A 88 -6.94 31.51 -5.16
C VAL A 88 -6.18 31.70 -3.85
N HIS A 89 -6.91 31.82 -2.74
CA HIS A 89 -6.29 31.86 -1.42
C HIS A 89 -5.80 30.46 -1.09
N HIS A 90 -4.49 30.27 -1.08
CA HIS A 90 -3.85 29.06 -0.62
C HIS A 90 -3.71 29.07 0.91
N ALA A 91 -3.73 27.90 1.53
CA ALA A 91 -3.49 27.78 2.95
C ALA A 91 -2.07 28.28 3.30
N PRO A 92 -1.90 29.00 4.43
CA PRO A 92 -0.57 29.51 4.83
C PRO A 92 0.37 28.33 5.15
N ARG A 93 1.68 28.52 4.94
CA ARG A 93 2.70 27.49 5.21
C ARG A 93 2.59 26.91 6.62
N SER A 94 2.26 27.74 7.61
CA SER A 94 2.08 27.32 9.02
C SER A 94 0.94 26.31 9.24
N ALA A 95 0.01 26.18 8.29
CA ALA A 95 -1.06 25.19 8.36
C ALA A 95 -0.57 23.78 8.00
N PHE A 96 0.59 23.65 7.35
CA PHE A 96 1.16 22.38 6.92
C PHE A 96 2.10 21.79 7.98
N LEU A 97 2.30 20.47 7.96
CA LEU A 97 3.36 19.82 8.73
C LEU A 97 4.74 20.19 8.17
N PRO A 98 5.80 20.15 8.99
CA PRO A 98 7.15 20.48 8.57
C PRO A 98 7.62 19.65 7.38
N VAL A 99 8.29 20.32 6.43
CA VAL A 99 8.96 19.68 5.29
C VAL A 99 10.48 19.92 5.31
N ASN A 100 10.97 20.69 6.28
CA ASN A 100 12.39 20.97 6.51
C ASN A 100 12.62 21.41 7.97
N MET A 101 13.89 21.58 8.36
CA MET A 101 14.26 21.95 9.73
C MET A 101 13.87 23.38 10.11
N ASP A 102 13.67 24.29 9.16
CA ASP A 102 13.19 25.64 9.47
C ASP A 102 11.71 25.63 9.90
N ASP A 103 10.90 24.78 9.25
CA ASP A 103 9.50 24.57 9.66
C ASP A 103 9.43 23.89 11.05
N VAL A 104 10.36 22.97 11.36
CA VAL A 104 10.48 22.33 12.68
C VAL A 104 10.78 23.37 13.76
N ARG A 105 11.78 24.25 13.51
CA ARG A 105 12.15 25.32 14.43
C ARG A 105 11.04 26.36 14.59
N ALA A 106 10.31 26.68 13.51
CA ALA A 106 9.17 27.62 13.54
C ALA A 106 8.03 27.12 14.46
N ARG A 107 7.92 25.80 14.67
CA ARG A 107 7.00 25.16 15.62
C ARG A 107 7.55 25.05 17.04
N GLY A 108 8.78 25.53 17.29
CA GLY A 108 9.47 25.39 18.58
C GLY A 108 9.93 23.97 18.87
N TRP A 109 10.12 23.14 17.82
CA TRP A 109 10.61 21.78 17.94
C TRP A 109 12.13 21.72 17.68
N ASP A 110 12.79 20.78 18.30
CA ASP A 110 14.23 20.47 18.14
C ASP A 110 14.47 19.31 17.16
N GLY A 111 13.43 18.54 16.86
CA GLY A 111 13.44 17.40 15.92
C GLY A 111 12.04 16.85 15.71
N VAL A 112 11.96 15.72 15.03
CA VAL A 112 10.72 14.99 14.77
C VAL A 112 10.72 13.62 15.43
N ASP A 113 9.53 13.13 15.78
CA ASP A 113 9.35 11.75 16.26
C ASP A 113 9.31 10.78 15.09
N PHE A 114 8.60 11.16 14.03
CA PHE A 114 8.52 10.39 12.79
C PHE A 114 8.87 11.27 11.58
N ALA A 115 9.63 10.70 10.65
CA ALA A 115 9.82 11.24 9.32
C ALA A 115 9.01 10.40 8.32
N TYR A 116 8.02 11.00 7.65
CA TYR A 116 7.16 10.31 6.69
C TYR A 116 7.69 10.48 5.27
N VAL A 117 8.23 9.42 4.68
CA VAL A 117 8.69 9.37 3.29
C VAL A 117 7.57 8.91 2.37
N CYS A 118 7.21 9.73 1.39
CA CYS A 118 6.09 9.48 0.49
C CYS A 118 6.46 9.64 -0.98
N GLY A 119 5.93 8.77 -1.83
CA GLY A 119 6.07 8.87 -3.28
C GLY A 119 5.23 9.96 -3.94
N ASP A 120 4.23 10.51 -3.26
CA ASP A 120 3.43 11.65 -3.71
C ASP A 120 4.02 12.99 -3.22
N ALA A 121 3.76 14.07 -3.95
CA ALA A 121 3.92 15.41 -3.44
C ALA A 121 3.03 15.63 -2.21
N TYR A 122 3.43 16.54 -1.31
CA TYR A 122 2.68 16.79 -0.09
C TYR A 122 1.39 17.58 -0.37
N VAL A 123 0.27 16.88 -0.24
CA VAL A 123 -1.08 17.44 -0.22
C VAL A 123 -1.70 17.10 1.13
N ASP A 124 -2.00 18.13 1.92
CA ASP A 124 -2.57 17.96 3.25
C ASP A 124 -4.09 17.93 3.19
N GLN A 125 -4.63 16.77 2.86
CA GLN A 125 -6.06 16.59 2.63
C GLN A 125 -6.50 15.20 3.10
N SER A 126 -7.70 15.10 3.67
CA SER A 126 -8.25 13.87 4.27
C SER A 126 -8.51 12.71 3.29
N SER A 127 -8.20 12.90 2.00
CA SER A 127 -8.18 11.83 0.98
C SER A 127 -6.79 11.26 0.72
N PHE A 128 -5.74 11.79 1.38
CA PHE A 128 -4.36 11.38 1.21
C PHE A 128 -3.88 10.63 2.45
N GLY A 129 -3.48 9.36 2.27
CA GLY A 129 -3.07 8.51 3.38
C GLY A 129 -1.93 9.10 4.22
N MET A 130 -0.94 9.75 3.57
CA MET A 130 0.14 10.44 4.26
C MET A 130 -0.40 11.54 5.19
N ALA A 131 -1.30 12.39 4.71
CA ALA A 131 -1.89 13.46 5.51
C ALA A 131 -2.70 12.89 6.68
N ILE A 132 -3.52 11.87 6.43
CA ILE A 132 -4.35 11.24 7.48
C ILE A 132 -3.45 10.70 8.60
N ILE A 133 -2.50 9.83 8.28
CA ILE A 133 -1.63 9.19 9.27
C ILE A 133 -0.81 10.23 10.05
N SER A 134 -0.27 11.23 9.34
CA SER A 134 0.52 12.27 9.98
C SER A 134 -0.31 13.16 10.89
N ARG A 135 -1.54 13.54 10.50
CA ARG A 135 -2.45 14.33 11.34
C ARG A 135 -3.00 13.53 12.52
N VAL A 136 -3.24 12.24 12.36
CA VAL A 136 -3.59 11.34 13.47
C VAL A 136 -2.45 11.32 14.50
N LEU A 137 -1.21 11.10 14.08
CA LEU A 137 -0.05 11.14 14.98
C LEU A 137 0.11 12.50 15.66
N GLU A 138 -0.02 13.62 14.91
CA GLU A 138 0.04 14.98 15.48
C GLU A 138 -1.04 15.19 16.55
N SER A 139 -2.27 14.68 16.33
CA SER A 139 -3.36 14.79 17.31
C SER A 139 -3.11 13.99 18.60
N HIS A 140 -2.21 13.02 18.55
CA HIS A 140 -1.74 12.24 19.72
C HIS A 140 -0.43 12.80 20.31
N GLY A 141 0.01 13.98 19.86
CA GLY A 141 1.17 14.68 20.42
C GLY A 141 2.51 14.30 19.79
N TYR A 142 2.54 13.48 18.75
CA TYR A 142 3.77 13.13 18.05
C TYR A 142 4.16 14.19 17.02
N LYS A 143 5.45 14.51 16.94
CA LYS A 143 6.03 15.45 15.99
C LYS A 143 6.33 14.74 14.67
N VAL A 144 5.66 15.12 13.59
CA VAL A 144 5.80 14.46 12.27
C VAL A 144 6.36 15.45 11.25
N GLY A 145 7.42 15.03 10.55
CA GLY A 145 7.98 15.73 9.39
C GLY A 145 7.70 14.97 8.10
N ILE A 146 7.47 15.68 7.00
CA ILE A 146 7.11 15.10 5.69
C ILE A 146 8.29 15.21 4.73
N ILE A 147 8.70 14.08 4.14
CA ILE A 147 9.70 13.97 3.08
C ILE A 147 8.97 13.48 1.82
N ALA A 148 8.48 14.41 1.03
CA ALA A 148 7.70 14.11 -0.16
C ALA A 148 8.59 13.97 -1.39
N GLN A 149 8.50 12.85 -2.10
CA GLN A 149 9.24 12.58 -3.33
C GLN A 149 10.76 12.82 -3.22
N PRO A 150 11.46 12.22 -2.22
CA PRO A 150 12.91 12.36 -2.15
C PRO A 150 13.58 11.81 -3.42
N ASP A 151 14.74 12.36 -3.78
CA ASP A 151 15.51 11.81 -4.90
C ASP A 151 16.07 10.42 -4.52
N TRP A 152 15.42 9.39 -5.02
CA TRP A 152 15.77 8.00 -4.74
C TRP A 152 17.15 7.57 -5.23
N ARG A 153 17.86 8.43 -5.98
CA ARG A 153 19.25 8.23 -6.41
C ARG A 153 20.25 8.76 -5.40
N ASP A 154 19.81 9.69 -4.53
CA ASP A 154 20.61 10.31 -3.49
C ASP A 154 20.17 9.82 -2.10
N PRO A 155 20.99 9.01 -1.39
CA PRO A 155 20.66 8.55 -0.04
C PRO A 155 20.45 9.67 0.97
N GLU A 156 21.12 10.83 0.79
CA GLU A 156 20.96 11.97 1.71
C GLU A 156 19.62 12.68 1.56
N SER A 157 18.90 12.44 0.49
CA SER A 157 17.57 13.05 0.26
C SER A 157 16.51 12.66 1.30
N VAL A 158 16.73 11.58 2.05
CA VAL A 158 15.85 11.16 3.15
C VAL A 158 16.33 11.66 4.53
N ASN A 159 17.49 12.35 4.58
CA ASN A 159 18.09 12.85 5.82
C ASN A 159 17.68 14.30 6.15
N VAL A 160 16.49 14.74 5.72
CA VAL A 160 16.00 16.13 5.87
C VAL A 160 15.89 16.55 7.33
N PHE A 161 15.50 15.64 8.21
CA PHE A 161 15.28 15.88 9.64
C PHE A 161 16.36 15.28 10.55
N GLY A 162 17.40 14.68 9.97
CA GLY A 162 18.31 13.83 10.71
C GLY A 162 17.64 12.52 11.12
N GLU A 163 18.08 11.93 12.23
CA GLU A 163 17.48 10.71 12.76
C GLU A 163 16.21 11.01 13.55
N PRO A 164 15.02 10.54 13.09
CA PRO A 164 13.78 10.73 13.83
C PRO A 164 13.79 9.88 15.11
N ARG A 165 13.19 10.40 16.18
CA ARG A 165 13.24 9.77 17.52
C ARG A 165 12.61 8.37 17.56
N LEU A 166 11.53 8.12 16.82
CA LEU A 166 10.77 6.86 16.83
C LEU A 166 10.89 6.07 15.52
N GLY A 167 11.07 6.73 14.38
CA GLY A 167 11.27 6.00 13.14
C GLY A 167 10.80 6.69 11.87
N PHE A 168 10.95 5.98 10.76
CA PHE A 168 10.47 6.37 9.44
C PHE A 168 9.16 5.68 9.11
N LEU A 169 8.23 6.43 8.53
CA LEU A 169 7.03 5.91 7.88
C LEU A 169 7.22 5.99 6.37
N VAL A 170 6.85 4.95 5.64
CA VAL A 170 7.12 4.88 4.19
C VAL A 170 5.88 4.42 3.44
N SER A 171 5.50 5.18 2.40
CA SER A 171 4.47 4.77 1.43
C SER A 171 4.81 5.17 0.01
N SER A 172 4.20 4.48 -0.97
CA SER A 172 4.28 4.87 -2.38
C SER A 172 3.48 6.12 -2.73
N GLY A 173 2.57 6.53 -1.84
CA GLY A 173 1.55 7.55 -2.07
C GLY A 173 0.13 6.96 -2.14
N ASN A 174 -0.80 7.70 -2.71
CA ASN A 174 -2.21 7.30 -2.82
C ASN A 174 -2.43 6.12 -3.77
N MET A 175 -1.51 5.91 -4.70
CA MET A 175 -1.56 4.81 -5.67
C MET A 175 -0.33 3.92 -5.54
N ASP A 176 -0.47 2.68 -5.99
CA ASP A 176 0.67 1.82 -6.30
C ASP A 176 1.58 2.49 -7.34
N SER A 177 2.90 2.52 -7.09
CA SER A 177 3.85 3.23 -7.94
C SER A 177 3.88 2.72 -9.38
N MET A 178 3.70 1.41 -9.58
CA MET A 178 3.68 0.81 -10.93
C MET A 178 2.39 1.18 -11.68
N VAL A 179 1.24 1.20 -10.98
CA VAL A 179 -0.04 1.65 -11.56
C VAL A 179 0.00 3.14 -11.87
N ASN A 180 0.69 3.93 -11.05
CA ASN A 180 0.84 5.37 -11.29
C ASN A 180 1.75 5.68 -12.49
N HIS A 181 2.81 4.89 -12.69
CA HIS A 181 3.81 5.12 -13.76
C HIS A 181 3.38 4.59 -15.12
N TYR A 182 2.59 3.52 -15.13
CA TYR A 182 2.34 2.78 -16.37
C TYR A 182 0.86 2.52 -16.61
N THR A 183 0.52 2.36 -17.87
CA THR A 183 -0.76 1.81 -18.29
C THR A 183 -0.75 0.28 -18.15
N VAL A 184 -1.92 -0.36 -18.27
CA VAL A 184 -2.03 -1.83 -18.27
C VAL A 184 -1.19 -2.50 -19.38
N ASN A 185 -0.94 -1.80 -20.48
CA ASN A 185 -0.09 -2.27 -21.57
C ASN A 185 1.41 -1.97 -21.34
N LYS A 186 1.81 -1.67 -20.10
CA LYS A 186 3.18 -1.36 -19.70
C LYS A 186 3.78 -0.12 -20.41
N VAL A 187 2.93 0.78 -20.92
CA VAL A 187 3.37 2.04 -21.55
C VAL A 187 3.54 3.10 -20.45
N PRO A 188 4.69 3.79 -20.39
CA PRO A 188 4.91 4.87 -19.43
C PRO A 188 3.86 5.98 -19.60
N ARG A 189 3.34 6.50 -18.49
CA ARG A 189 2.45 7.66 -18.50
C ARG A 189 3.28 8.94 -18.67
N SER A 190 2.76 9.88 -19.43
CA SER A 190 3.39 11.17 -19.68
C SER A 190 3.13 12.21 -18.58
N GLN A 191 2.20 11.91 -17.66
CA GLN A 191 1.83 12.80 -16.56
C GLN A 191 1.64 11.99 -15.27
N ASP A 192 1.94 12.63 -14.14
CA ASP A 192 1.70 12.13 -12.80
C ASP A 192 0.89 13.18 -12.02
N ALA A 193 -0.41 12.94 -11.81
CA ALA A 193 -1.29 13.86 -11.12
C ALA A 193 -0.86 14.14 -9.66
N TYR A 194 -0.08 13.26 -9.05
CA TYR A 194 0.39 13.35 -7.67
C TYR A 194 1.79 13.99 -7.55
N SER A 195 2.32 14.54 -8.63
CA SER A 195 3.61 15.22 -8.65
C SER A 195 3.45 16.71 -8.95
N PRO A 196 4.38 17.57 -8.50
CA PRO A 196 4.35 19.00 -8.79
C PRO A 196 4.29 19.26 -10.30
N GLY A 197 3.34 20.11 -10.72
CA GLY A 197 3.11 20.42 -12.13
C GLY A 197 2.69 19.22 -12.99
N GLY A 198 2.36 18.07 -12.41
CA GLY A 198 2.05 16.86 -13.15
C GLY A 198 3.28 16.17 -13.75
N ALA A 199 4.49 16.47 -13.28
CA ALA A 199 5.74 15.97 -13.82
C ALA A 199 5.88 14.46 -13.58
N PRO A 200 6.11 13.64 -14.64
CA PRO A 200 6.30 12.18 -14.49
C PRO A 200 7.67 11.85 -13.91
N ASN A 201 7.85 10.59 -13.50
CA ASN A 201 9.13 10.01 -13.05
C ASN A 201 9.76 10.69 -11.82
N ARG A 202 8.95 11.30 -10.95
CA ARG A 202 9.42 11.86 -9.68
C ARG A 202 9.64 10.81 -8.62
N ARG A 203 8.88 9.75 -8.61
CA ARG A 203 9.04 8.59 -7.71
C ARG A 203 9.73 7.43 -8.42
N PRO A 204 10.38 6.48 -7.72
CA PRO A 204 10.91 5.25 -8.34
C PRO A 204 9.79 4.25 -8.64
N ASN A 205 10.09 3.27 -9.48
CA ASN A 205 9.30 2.04 -9.57
C ASN A 205 9.42 1.27 -8.24
N HIS A 206 8.33 0.60 -7.82
CA HIS A 206 8.28 -0.10 -6.53
C HIS A 206 8.71 0.82 -5.37
N ALA A 207 8.12 2.00 -5.32
CA ALA A 207 8.58 3.14 -4.51
C ALA A 207 8.74 2.77 -3.03
N THR A 208 7.80 2.02 -2.45
CA THR A 208 7.86 1.63 -1.04
C THR A 208 9.11 0.83 -0.71
N ALA A 209 9.47 -0.15 -1.56
CA ALA A 209 10.68 -0.96 -1.35
C ALA A 209 11.95 -0.13 -1.58
N VAL A 210 11.98 0.72 -2.60
CA VAL A 210 13.14 1.55 -2.91
C VAL A 210 13.40 2.55 -1.80
N TYR A 211 12.37 3.24 -1.29
CA TYR A 211 12.53 4.19 -0.19
C TYR A 211 12.93 3.52 1.12
N GLY A 212 12.37 2.36 1.45
CA GLY A 212 12.81 1.59 2.63
C GLY A 212 14.30 1.25 2.56
N ASN A 213 14.76 0.75 1.42
CA ASN A 213 16.18 0.46 1.21
C ASN A 213 17.06 1.73 1.19
N LEU A 214 16.55 2.85 0.68
CA LEU A 214 17.25 4.13 0.68
C LEU A 214 17.50 4.61 2.11
N ILE A 215 16.46 4.59 2.96
CA ILE A 215 16.57 4.94 4.39
C ILE A 215 17.55 4.01 5.10
N ARG A 216 17.48 2.70 4.86
CA ARG A 216 18.36 1.73 5.55
C ARG A 216 19.84 1.92 5.24
N ARG A 217 20.21 2.59 4.13
CA ARG A 217 21.60 2.93 3.82
C ARG A 217 22.17 3.98 4.76
N THR A 218 21.38 4.98 5.13
CA THR A 218 21.78 6.11 6.01
C THR A 218 21.44 5.85 7.47
N HIS A 219 20.31 5.20 7.74
CA HIS A 219 19.74 4.95 9.08
C HIS A 219 19.66 3.44 9.34
N LYS A 220 20.77 2.84 9.79
CA LYS A 220 20.91 1.38 9.88
C LYS A 220 20.01 0.72 10.93
N HIS A 221 19.72 1.42 12.01
CA HIS A 221 19.03 0.88 13.19
C HIS A 221 17.69 1.56 13.50
N THR A 222 17.41 2.67 12.85
CA THR A 222 16.16 3.41 13.06
C THR A 222 14.98 2.58 12.54
N PRO A 223 13.88 2.45 13.28
CA PRO A 223 12.70 1.72 12.83
C PRO A 223 12.15 2.24 11.50
N ILE A 224 11.79 1.33 10.61
CA ILE A 224 11.15 1.63 9.32
C ILE A 224 9.84 0.88 9.23
N ILE A 225 8.74 1.62 9.15
CA ILE A 225 7.38 1.10 9.12
C ILE A 225 6.78 1.40 7.75
N LEU A 226 6.42 0.36 7.00
CA LEU A 226 5.76 0.50 5.71
C LEU A 226 4.26 0.65 5.88
N GLY A 227 3.63 1.38 4.95
CA GLY A 227 2.18 1.52 4.91
C GLY A 227 1.66 1.87 3.51
N GLY A 228 0.36 2.11 3.43
CA GLY A 228 -0.33 2.45 2.19
C GLY A 228 -0.65 1.25 1.31
N ILE A 229 -1.28 1.52 0.16
CA ILE A 229 -1.84 0.48 -0.71
C ILE A 229 -0.77 -0.46 -1.28
N GLU A 230 0.39 0.06 -1.68
CA GLU A 230 1.47 -0.74 -2.26
C GLU A 230 2.01 -1.75 -1.24
N ALA A 231 2.23 -1.34 0.01
CA ALA A 231 2.63 -2.22 1.09
C ALA A 231 1.54 -3.25 1.42
N SER A 232 0.29 -2.81 1.54
CA SER A 232 -0.85 -3.70 1.85
C SER A 232 -1.00 -4.84 0.86
N LEU A 233 -0.87 -4.56 -0.44
CA LEU A 233 -1.03 -5.55 -1.50
C LEU A 233 0.17 -6.49 -1.65
N ARG A 234 1.34 -6.12 -1.09
CA ARG A 234 2.59 -6.87 -1.19
C ARG A 234 3.10 -7.40 0.15
N ARG A 235 2.24 -7.45 1.18
CA ARG A 235 2.61 -7.88 2.54
C ARG A 235 3.00 -9.36 2.65
N LEU A 236 2.50 -10.19 1.77
CA LEU A 236 2.84 -11.61 1.60
C LEU A 236 3.36 -11.85 0.19
N ALA A 237 3.64 -13.10 -0.17
CA ALA A 237 4.01 -13.46 -1.53
C ALA A 237 2.93 -13.02 -2.52
N HIS A 238 3.34 -12.37 -3.60
CA HIS A 238 2.44 -11.77 -4.56
C HIS A 238 2.93 -11.93 -5.99
N TYR A 239 1.98 -12.00 -6.92
CA TYR A 239 2.31 -11.99 -8.34
C TYR A 239 2.60 -10.56 -8.80
N ASP A 240 3.79 -10.38 -9.36
CA ASP A 240 4.19 -9.11 -9.99
C ASP A 240 3.96 -9.16 -11.50
N TYR A 241 2.94 -8.45 -11.95
CA TYR A 241 2.57 -8.35 -13.36
C TYR A 241 3.70 -7.84 -14.26
N TRP A 242 4.59 -6.99 -13.72
CA TRP A 242 5.65 -6.36 -14.52
C TRP A 242 6.76 -7.34 -14.89
N SER A 243 7.20 -8.13 -13.95
CA SER A 243 8.25 -9.14 -14.12
C SER A 243 7.70 -10.51 -14.48
N ASP A 244 6.36 -10.68 -14.53
CA ASP A 244 5.66 -11.96 -14.75
C ASP A 244 6.20 -13.06 -13.82
N SER A 245 6.31 -12.72 -12.54
CA SER A 245 6.88 -13.63 -11.54
C SER A 245 6.30 -13.42 -10.16
N LEU A 246 6.38 -14.47 -9.33
CA LEU A 246 6.04 -14.37 -7.93
C LEU A 246 7.18 -13.69 -7.16
N LYS A 247 6.83 -12.69 -6.34
CA LYS A 247 7.74 -11.95 -5.46
C LYS A 247 7.49 -12.31 -4.02
N ARG A 248 8.53 -12.18 -3.20
CA ARG A 248 8.42 -12.32 -1.75
C ARG A 248 7.63 -11.15 -1.14
N SER A 249 7.31 -11.26 0.14
CA SER A 249 6.82 -10.12 0.91
C SER A 249 7.71 -8.90 0.74
N ILE A 250 7.10 -7.73 0.51
CA ILE A 250 7.81 -6.46 0.42
C ILE A 250 8.59 -6.15 1.71
N LEU A 251 8.14 -6.67 2.85
CA LEU A 251 8.82 -6.51 4.13
C LEU A 251 10.22 -7.12 4.12
N LEU A 252 10.44 -8.18 3.35
CA LEU A 252 11.75 -8.81 3.17
C LEU A 252 12.64 -8.08 2.16
N ASP A 253 12.04 -7.40 1.19
CA ASP A 253 12.74 -6.78 0.07
C ASP A 253 13.03 -5.28 0.28
N SER A 254 12.43 -4.64 1.30
CA SER A 254 12.51 -3.20 1.55
C SER A 254 13.48 -2.79 2.66
N GLY A 255 14.07 -3.74 3.40
CA GLY A 255 14.86 -3.44 4.59
C GLY A 255 14.06 -2.87 5.77
N ALA A 256 12.73 -2.85 5.70
CA ALA A 256 11.86 -2.37 6.76
C ALA A 256 11.68 -3.38 7.89
N ASP A 257 11.20 -2.92 9.02
CA ASP A 257 11.04 -3.73 10.25
C ASP A 257 9.61 -4.19 10.43
N LEU A 258 8.64 -3.32 10.15
CA LEU A 258 7.21 -3.55 10.36
C LEU A 258 6.42 -3.03 9.16
N LEU A 259 5.26 -3.62 8.92
CA LEU A 259 4.34 -3.19 7.86
C LEU A 259 2.93 -3.07 8.43
N ILE A 260 2.29 -1.93 8.18
CA ILE A 260 0.85 -1.71 8.44
C ILE A 260 0.10 -1.94 7.14
N TYR A 261 -0.89 -2.81 7.16
CA TYR A 261 -1.78 -3.01 6.03
C TYR A 261 -3.21 -2.58 6.35
N GLY A 262 -3.95 -2.22 5.32
CA GLY A 262 -5.29 -1.71 5.50
C GLY A 262 -5.33 -0.26 5.96
N MET A 263 -6.37 0.07 6.72
CA MET A 263 -6.55 1.41 7.29
C MET A 263 -5.75 1.51 8.59
N GLY A 264 -4.73 2.35 8.59
CA GLY A 264 -3.67 2.33 9.58
C GLY A 264 -3.83 3.28 10.78
N GLU A 265 -4.96 3.97 10.93
CA GLU A 265 -5.11 5.04 11.92
C GLU A 265 -4.92 4.56 13.36
N ARG A 266 -5.51 3.43 13.75
CA ARG A 266 -5.32 2.86 15.09
C ARG A 266 -3.96 2.20 15.22
N ALA A 267 -3.58 1.38 14.24
CA ALA A 267 -2.33 0.64 14.29
C ALA A 267 -1.12 1.57 14.44
N ILE A 268 -1.10 2.72 13.75
CA ILE A 268 0.03 3.65 13.84
C ILE A 268 0.14 4.30 15.22
N VAL A 269 -0.98 4.56 15.90
CA VAL A 269 -0.98 5.11 17.26
C VAL A 269 -0.47 4.04 18.25
N GLU A 270 -0.97 2.81 18.17
CA GLU A 270 -0.51 1.70 19.01
C GLU A 270 0.99 1.45 18.84
N ILE A 271 1.50 1.49 17.60
CA ILE A 271 2.94 1.37 17.30
C ILE A 271 3.73 2.55 17.87
N ALA A 272 3.23 3.78 17.68
CA ALA A 272 3.90 4.98 18.19
C ALA A 272 4.00 4.97 19.71
N ASP A 273 2.93 4.57 20.39
CA ASP A 273 2.90 4.44 21.86
C ASP A 273 3.87 3.36 22.34
N ALA A 274 3.93 2.21 21.64
CA ALA A 274 4.86 1.13 21.96
C ALA A 274 6.33 1.58 21.81
N LEU A 275 6.67 2.22 20.68
CA LEU A 275 8.01 2.76 20.45
C LEU A 275 8.36 3.86 21.45
N ALA A 276 7.41 4.75 21.78
CA ALA A 276 7.63 5.81 22.78
C ALA A 276 7.81 5.24 24.19
N ALA A 277 7.22 4.09 24.50
CA ALA A 277 7.45 3.34 25.74
C ALA A 277 8.79 2.58 25.77
N GLY A 278 9.55 2.59 24.66
CA GLY A 278 10.87 1.92 24.57
C GLY A 278 10.78 0.46 24.16
N ILE A 279 9.65 -0.01 23.64
CA ILE A 279 9.53 -1.36 23.07
C ILE A 279 10.30 -1.38 21.74
N ALA A 280 11.19 -2.35 21.56
CA ALA A 280 11.92 -2.51 20.30
C ALA A 280 10.96 -2.85 19.15
N VAL A 281 11.22 -2.36 17.96
CA VAL A 281 10.30 -2.53 16.82
C VAL A 281 10.07 -4.00 16.47
N GLU A 282 11.07 -4.86 16.65
CA GLU A 282 10.99 -6.31 16.46
C GLU A 282 10.08 -7.03 17.46
N ASP A 283 9.82 -6.42 18.63
CA ASP A 283 8.94 -6.95 19.67
C ASP A 283 7.49 -6.44 19.53
N ILE A 284 7.23 -5.51 18.61
CA ILE A 284 5.87 -5.03 18.32
C ILE A 284 5.16 -6.05 17.41
N THR A 285 4.79 -7.19 17.97
CA THR A 285 4.17 -8.32 17.27
C THR A 285 2.67 -8.45 17.54
N PHE A 286 2.11 -7.58 18.40
CA PHE A 286 0.77 -7.70 18.98
C PHE A 286 -0.27 -6.75 18.36
N VAL A 287 0.13 -5.86 17.43
CA VAL A 287 -0.77 -4.85 16.85
C VAL A 287 -1.53 -5.46 15.66
N ASP A 288 -2.86 -5.41 15.71
CA ASP A 288 -3.70 -5.82 14.58
C ASP A 288 -3.47 -4.93 13.36
N GLY A 289 -3.65 -5.50 12.15
CA GLY A 289 -3.41 -4.79 10.90
C GLY A 289 -1.94 -4.64 10.55
N THR A 290 -1.06 -5.46 11.15
CA THR A 290 0.38 -5.43 10.87
C THR A 290 0.91 -6.75 10.30
N ALA A 291 2.07 -6.68 9.68
CA ALA A 291 2.89 -7.84 9.35
C ALA A 291 4.33 -7.59 9.80
N TYR A 292 4.97 -8.60 10.37
CA TYR A 292 6.32 -8.56 10.91
C TYR A 292 7.15 -9.79 10.52
N LYS A 293 8.47 -9.70 10.69
CA LYS A 293 9.41 -10.81 10.42
C LYS A 293 9.64 -11.61 11.68
N ALA A 294 9.66 -12.93 11.57
CA ALA A 294 10.02 -13.84 12.66
C ALA A 294 11.08 -14.84 12.22
N ARG A 295 11.92 -15.27 13.17
CA ARG A 295 12.92 -16.35 13.00
C ARG A 295 12.48 -17.64 13.67
N SER A 296 11.48 -17.58 14.52
CA SER A 296 10.86 -18.70 15.22
C SER A 296 9.36 -18.46 15.34
N LEU A 297 8.60 -19.52 15.32
CA LEU A 297 7.15 -19.50 15.55
C LEU A 297 6.77 -19.90 16.98
N GLU A 298 7.73 -20.01 17.88
CA GLU A 298 7.52 -20.49 19.27
C GLU A 298 6.47 -19.67 20.02
N TYR A 299 6.41 -18.35 19.74
CA TYR A 299 5.48 -17.41 20.38
C TYR A 299 4.35 -16.95 19.47
N VAL A 300 4.19 -17.60 18.31
CA VAL A 300 3.10 -17.30 17.37
C VAL A 300 1.96 -18.29 17.59
N GLU A 301 0.96 -17.85 18.37
CA GLU A 301 -0.19 -18.69 18.70
C GLU A 301 -1.36 -18.44 17.74
N ASP A 302 -2.22 -19.46 17.57
CA ASP A 302 -3.48 -19.44 16.77
C ASP A 302 -3.27 -18.90 15.34
N ALA A 303 -2.21 -19.36 14.67
CA ALA A 303 -1.88 -18.97 13.31
C ALA A 303 -2.21 -20.06 12.30
N ILE A 304 -2.57 -19.66 11.08
CA ILE A 304 -2.72 -20.52 9.91
C ILE A 304 -1.41 -20.44 9.11
N GLU A 305 -0.77 -21.58 8.91
CA GLU A 305 0.40 -21.69 8.04
C GLU A 305 -0.06 -21.71 6.58
N LEU A 306 0.41 -20.76 5.79
CA LEU A 306 0.26 -20.73 4.33
C LEU A 306 1.29 -21.67 3.68
N PRO A 307 1.09 -22.10 2.44
CA PRO A 307 2.14 -22.78 1.69
C PRO A 307 3.42 -21.95 1.66
N ALA A 308 4.58 -22.59 1.84
CA ALA A 308 5.88 -21.92 1.78
C ALA A 308 6.13 -21.27 0.42
N PHE A 309 6.94 -20.20 0.39
CA PHE A 309 7.20 -19.42 -0.83
C PHE A 309 7.67 -20.26 -2.01
N GLU A 310 8.52 -21.28 -1.77
CA GLU A 310 8.99 -22.18 -2.82
C GLU A 310 7.86 -23.03 -3.41
N ALA A 311 6.91 -23.46 -2.58
CA ALA A 311 5.73 -24.18 -3.05
C ALA A 311 4.84 -23.31 -3.92
N LEU A 312 4.67 -22.03 -3.52
CA LEU A 312 3.93 -21.02 -4.30
C LEU A 312 4.57 -20.74 -5.66
N GLN A 313 5.91 -20.77 -5.73
CA GLN A 313 6.64 -20.59 -6.98
C GLN A 313 6.53 -21.82 -7.91
N ALA A 314 6.46 -23.00 -7.32
CA ALA A 314 6.43 -24.26 -8.05
C ALA A 314 5.03 -24.59 -8.62
N ASP A 315 3.96 -24.20 -7.92
CA ASP A 315 2.60 -24.57 -8.30
C ASP A 315 1.62 -23.39 -8.15
N LYS A 316 1.00 -23.00 -9.28
CA LYS A 316 -0.03 -21.96 -9.33
C LYS A 316 -1.28 -22.31 -8.51
N LEU A 317 -1.58 -23.59 -8.30
CA LEU A 317 -2.70 -23.99 -7.45
C LEU A 317 -2.40 -23.73 -5.97
N GLU A 318 -1.16 -23.92 -5.53
CA GLU A 318 -0.75 -23.55 -4.16
C GLU A 318 -0.86 -22.03 -3.96
N TYR A 319 -0.48 -21.23 -4.97
CA TYR A 319 -0.70 -19.78 -4.92
C TYR A 319 -2.19 -19.40 -4.81
N ALA A 320 -3.04 -20.06 -5.60
CA ALA A 320 -4.49 -19.82 -5.53
C ALA A 320 -5.08 -20.26 -4.18
N ARG A 321 -4.60 -21.36 -3.58
CA ARG A 321 -5.01 -21.81 -2.23
C ARG A 321 -4.58 -20.81 -1.17
N SER A 322 -3.33 -20.35 -1.22
CA SER A 322 -2.83 -19.30 -0.32
C SER A 322 -3.70 -18.05 -0.39
N PHE A 323 -4.03 -17.59 -1.60
CA PHE A 323 -4.91 -16.45 -1.79
C PHE A 323 -6.31 -16.65 -1.19
N ASN A 324 -6.89 -17.86 -1.34
CA ASN A 324 -8.19 -18.16 -0.76
C ASN A 324 -8.15 -18.11 0.78
N VAL A 325 -7.09 -18.64 1.39
CA VAL A 325 -6.91 -18.56 2.86
C VAL A 325 -6.78 -17.10 3.31
N GLN A 326 -6.01 -16.27 2.59
CA GLN A 326 -5.90 -14.83 2.86
C GLN A 326 -7.27 -14.14 2.73
N TRP A 327 -8.05 -14.51 1.73
CA TRP A 327 -9.39 -13.98 1.51
C TRP A 327 -10.34 -14.33 2.67
N GLU A 328 -10.39 -15.58 3.10
CA GLU A 328 -11.23 -16.05 4.21
C GLU A 328 -10.86 -15.39 5.54
N ASN A 329 -9.57 -15.01 5.71
CA ASN A 329 -9.06 -14.37 6.92
C ASN A 329 -8.94 -12.84 6.81
N SER A 330 -9.62 -12.22 5.85
CA SER A 330 -9.66 -10.76 5.71
C SER A 330 -10.76 -10.07 6.54
N ASP A 331 -11.54 -10.82 7.30
CA ASP A 331 -12.56 -10.29 8.22
C ASP A 331 -11.89 -9.87 9.55
N PRO A 332 -12.08 -8.62 10.03
CA PRO A 332 -11.41 -8.13 11.24
C PRO A 332 -11.96 -8.70 12.55
N TYR A 333 -13.05 -9.45 12.51
CA TYR A 333 -13.65 -10.07 13.70
C TYR A 333 -13.42 -11.59 13.78
N ARG A 334 -13.06 -12.22 12.66
CA ARG A 334 -12.92 -13.68 12.55
C ARG A 334 -11.59 -14.12 11.97
N GLY A 335 -10.89 -13.20 11.31
CA GLY A 335 -9.58 -13.47 10.69
C GLY A 335 -8.58 -13.92 11.74
N LYS A 336 -7.72 -14.85 11.34
CA LYS A 336 -6.62 -15.37 12.16
C LYS A 336 -5.29 -14.81 11.68
N ARG A 337 -4.26 -14.99 12.48
CA ARG A 337 -2.87 -14.79 12.02
C ARG A 337 -2.57 -15.71 10.86
N LEU A 338 -1.82 -15.20 9.90
CA LEU A 338 -1.30 -15.98 8.78
C LEU A 338 0.22 -15.99 8.85
N VAL A 339 0.82 -17.14 8.58
CA VAL A 339 2.27 -17.30 8.57
C VAL A 339 2.69 -17.82 7.22
N GLU A 340 3.63 -17.16 6.59
CA GLU A 340 4.23 -17.59 5.32
C GLU A 340 5.73 -17.80 5.51
N GLU A 341 6.21 -18.99 5.17
CA GLU A 341 7.62 -19.37 5.28
C GLU A 341 8.40 -18.99 4.02
N TYR A 342 9.60 -18.49 4.23
CA TYR A 342 10.57 -18.11 3.21
C TYR A 342 11.91 -18.82 3.43
N PRO A 343 12.81 -18.87 2.42
CA PRO A 343 14.14 -19.49 2.55
C PRO A 343 14.89 -19.02 3.80
N HIS A 344 15.69 -19.90 4.36
CA HIS A 344 16.54 -19.64 5.54
C HIS A 344 15.78 -19.47 6.84
N ASN A 345 14.64 -20.17 7.02
CA ASN A 345 13.81 -20.10 8.22
C ASN A 345 13.41 -18.66 8.58
N VAL A 346 13.03 -17.90 7.58
CA VAL A 346 12.44 -16.57 7.75
C VAL A 346 10.93 -16.70 7.56
N PHE A 347 10.19 -16.16 8.50
CA PHE A 347 8.73 -16.14 8.45
C PHE A 347 8.24 -14.70 8.35
N VAL A 348 7.18 -14.50 7.60
CA VAL A 348 6.38 -13.30 7.67
C VAL A 348 5.07 -13.68 8.34
N VAL A 349 4.81 -13.03 9.47
CA VAL A 349 3.59 -13.21 10.25
C VAL A 349 2.68 -12.01 10.00
N GLN A 350 1.48 -12.26 9.49
CA GLN A 350 0.44 -11.26 9.34
C GLN A 350 -0.53 -11.40 10.51
N ASN A 351 -0.68 -10.36 11.31
CA ASN A 351 -1.72 -10.28 12.34
C ASN A 351 -3.11 -10.15 11.70
N PRO A 352 -4.20 -10.42 12.43
CA PRO A 352 -5.56 -10.16 11.96
C PRO A 352 -5.73 -8.71 11.46
N PRO A 353 -6.68 -8.44 10.55
CA PRO A 353 -6.95 -7.07 10.13
C PRO A 353 -7.37 -6.19 11.29
N GLN A 354 -6.95 -4.92 11.29
CA GLN A 354 -7.44 -3.93 12.27
C GLN A 354 -8.95 -3.74 12.12
N LYS A 355 -9.65 -3.59 13.24
CA LYS A 355 -11.10 -3.33 13.26
C LYS A 355 -11.39 -1.98 12.58
N PRO A 356 -12.48 -1.88 11.80
CA PRO A 356 -12.89 -0.61 11.21
C PRO A 356 -13.10 0.46 12.29
N LEU A 357 -12.81 1.71 11.96
CA LEU A 357 -13.15 2.84 12.83
C LEU A 357 -14.66 2.91 13.02
N SER A 358 -15.11 3.28 14.22
CA SER A 358 -16.52 3.65 14.44
C SER A 358 -16.88 4.93 13.69
N THR A 359 -18.16 5.29 13.63
CA THR A 359 -18.60 6.56 13.05
C THR A 359 -17.95 7.74 13.76
N GLU A 360 -17.89 7.71 15.10
CA GLU A 360 -17.32 8.77 15.94
C GLU A 360 -15.81 8.93 15.70
N GLU A 361 -15.09 7.82 15.64
CA GLU A 361 -13.65 7.83 15.33
C GLU A 361 -13.38 8.32 13.91
N LEU A 362 -14.20 7.88 12.94
CA LEU A 362 -14.08 8.33 11.56
C LEU A 362 -14.36 9.84 11.44
N ASP A 363 -15.38 10.35 12.13
CA ASP A 363 -15.69 11.77 12.21
C ASP A 363 -14.52 12.55 12.82
N ALA A 364 -13.91 12.06 13.89
CA ALA A 364 -12.74 12.67 14.52
C ALA A 364 -11.55 12.77 13.57
N VAL A 365 -11.26 11.70 12.81
CA VAL A 365 -10.20 11.70 11.80
C VAL A 365 -10.45 12.76 10.72
N TYR A 366 -11.68 12.89 10.23
CA TYR A 366 -12.01 13.87 9.19
C TYR A 366 -12.14 15.30 9.72
N ALA A 367 -12.27 15.49 11.03
CA ALA A 367 -12.28 16.82 11.69
C ALA A 367 -10.87 17.35 11.99
N LEU A 368 -9.81 16.58 11.80
CA LEU A 368 -8.43 17.02 12.00
C LEU A 368 -8.10 18.26 11.14
N PRO A 369 -7.14 19.08 11.57
CA PRO A 369 -6.88 20.39 10.96
C PRO A 369 -6.09 20.30 9.64
N TYR A 370 -6.66 19.63 8.65
CA TYR A 370 -6.07 19.58 7.30
C TYR A 370 -6.05 20.95 6.65
N ALA A 371 -4.92 21.29 6.01
CA ALA A 371 -4.80 22.53 5.21
C ALA A 371 -5.72 22.50 3.98
N ARG A 372 -6.14 21.33 3.52
CA ARG A 372 -6.99 21.07 2.34
C ARG A 372 -6.42 21.66 1.06
N ASP A 373 -5.10 21.68 0.98
CA ASP A 373 -4.36 22.19 -0.16
C ASP A 373 -3.02 21.45 -0.31
N TYR A 374 -2.31 21.71 -1.43
CA TYR A 374 -0.94 21.27 -1.59
C TYR A 374 0.03 22.25 -0.91
N HIS A 375 1.22 21.76 -0.55
CA HIS A 375 2.23 22.58 0.12
C HIS A 375 2.67 23.75 -0.78
N PRO A 376 2.83 24.99 -0.24
CA PRO A 376 3.14 26.19 -1.03
C PRO A 376 4.41 26.11 -1.88
N ASP A 377 5.38 25.27 -1.52
CA ASP A 377 6.61 25.08 -2.28
C ASP A 377 6.36 24.56 -3.71
N TYR A 378 5.17 24.03 -3.99
CA TYR A 378 4.82 23.56 -5.33
C TYR A 378 4.14 24.60 -6.22
N GLU A 379 3.87 25.80 -5.70
CA GLU A 379 3.19 26.89 -6.43
C GLU A 379 3.95 27.27 -7.71
N ALA A 380 5.28 27.42 -7.62
CA ALA A 380 6.13 27.75 -8.76
C ALA A 380 6.11 26.68 -9.88
N ALA A 381 5.81 25.43 -9.53
CA ALA A 381 5.63 24.32 -10.47
C ALA A 381 4.21 24.20 -11.05
N GLY A 382 3.28 25.07 -10.64
CA GLY A 382 1.87 25.01 -11.04
C GLY A 382 1.00 24.13 -10.14
N GLY A 383 1.44 23.88 -8.90
CA GLY A 383 0.75 23.11 -7.89
C GLY A 383 0.78 21.59 -8.12
N VAL A 384 -0.14 20.88 -7.48
CA VAL A 384 -0.30 19.42 -7.60
C VAL A 384 -1.66 19.12 -8.25
N PRO A 385 -1.72 18.57 -9.47
CA PRO A 385 -2.99 18.43 -10.21
C PRO A 385 -4.07 17.63 -9.46
N ALA A 386 -3.70 16.63 -8.65
CA ALA A 386 -4.62 15.78 -7.91
C ALA A 386 -5.54 16.56 -6.95
N ILE A 387 -5.13 17.76 -6.50
CA ILE A 387 -5.97 18.59 -5.62
C ILE A 387 -7.30 18.98 -6.29
N LYS A 388 -7.33 19.10 -7.63
CA LYS A 388 -8.52 19.52 -8.37
C LYS A 388 -9.68 18.55 -8.21
N GLU A 389 -9.37 17.25 -8.04
CA GLU A 389 -10.36 16.20 -7.89
C GLU A 389 -10.91 16.11 -6.45
N VAL A 390 -10.10 16.47 -5.46
CA VAL A 390 -10.42 16.23 -4.04
C VAL A 390 -10.73 17.51 -3.25
N LYS A 391 -10.39 18.70 -3.75
CA LYS A 391 -10.51 19.98 -2.99
C LYS A 391 -11.92 20.21 -2.45
N PHE A 392 -12.93 19.86 -3.22
CA PHE A 392 -14.35 20.03 -2.88
C PHE A 392 -15.11 18.72 -2.74
N SER A 393 -14.40 17.58 -2.69
CA SER A 393 -15.02 16.28 -2.49
C SER A 393 -15.19 15.95 -1.02
N LEU A 394 -16.25 15.21 -0.71
CA LEU A 394 -16.55 14.72 0.62
C LEU A 394 -16.41 13.18 0.62
N SER A 395 -15.52 12.66 1.45
CA SER A 395 -15.48 11.22 1.71
C SER A 395 -16.54 10.89 2.77
N SER A 396 -17.60 10.21 2.38
CA SER A 396 -18.72 9.89 3.28
C SER A 396 -18.54 8.56 4.03
N ASN A 397 -17.74 7.66 3.49
CA ASN A 397 -17.55 6.30 4.03
C ASN A 397 -16.22 5.71 3.63
N ARG A 398 -15.84 4.63 4.28
CA ARG A 398 -14.71 3.76 3.94
C ARG A 398 -15.15 2.30 3.92
N GLY A 399 -14.38 1.47 3.22
CA GLY A 399 -14.71 0.07 2.97
C GLY A 399 -15.61 -0.11 1.75
N CYS A 400 -15.64 -1.32 1.21
CA CYS A 400 -16.46 -1.67 0.05
C CYS A 400 -16.80 -3.16 0.05
N PHE A 401 -18.08 -3.47 0.00
CA PHE A 401 -18.58 -4.86 -0.10
C PHE A 401 -18.74 -5.35 -1.54
N GLY A 402 -18.33 -4.55 -2.54
CA GLY A 402 -18.54 -4.86 -3.97
C GLY A 402 -17.69 -6.02 -4.49
N GLU A 403 -16.55 -6.31 -3.85
CA GLU A 403 -15.67 -7.47 -4.14
C GLU A 403 -15.29 -7.64 -5.62
N CYS A 404 -15.20 -6.54 -6.37
CA CYS A 404 -14.83 -6.57 -7.78
C CYS A 404 -13.40 -7.14 -7.94
N SER A 405 -13.23 -8.14 -8.79
CA SER A 405 -11.96 -8.87 -8.96
C SER A 405 -10.77 -8.01 -9.42
N PHE A 406 -11.02 -6.85 -10.02
CA PHE A 406 -9.99 -5.89 -10.44
C PHE A 406 -9.65 -4.84 -9.38
N CYS A 407 -10.43 -4.75 -8.27
CA CYS A 407 -10.36 -3.63 -7.36
C CYS A 407 -9.59 -3.97 -6.08
N ALA A 408 -8.57 -3.17 -5.77
CA ALA A 408 -7.77 -3.31 -4.57
C ALA A 408 -8.45 -2.77 -3.29
N LEU A 409 -9.57 -2.05 -3.41
CA LEU A 409 -10.25 -1.37 -2.29
C LEU A 409 -10.64 -2.35 -1.18
N THR A 410 -11.21 -3.49 -1.53
CA THR A 410 -11.62 -4.53 -0.59
C THR A 410 -10.43 -5.06 0.24
N PHE A 411 -9.26 -5.20 -0.39
CA PHE A 411 -8.04 -5.69 0.27
C PHE A 411 -7.32 -4.62 1.08
N HIS A 412 -7.56 -3.34 0.80
CA HIS A 412 -6.93 -2.23 1.49
C HIS A 412 -7.84 -1.57 2.52
N GLN A 413 -9.08 -1.22 2.16
CA GLN A 413 -10.03 -0.60 3.10
C GLN A 413 -10.91 -1.60 3.85
N GLY A 414 -10.91 -2.87 3.44
CA GLY A 414 -11.78 -3.90 3.98
C GLY A 414 -13.17 -3.94 3.36
N ARG A 415 -13.97 -4.94 3.77
CA ARG A 415 -15.31 -5.21 3.23
C ARG A 415 -16.42 -4.55 4.04
N ILE A 416 -16.14 -4.19 5.29
CA ILE A 416 -17.10 -3.55 6.19
C ILE A 416 -17.13 -2.06 5.85
N VAL A 417 -18.32 -1.58 5.53
CA VAL A 417 -18.52 -0.16 5.23
C VAL A 417 -18.85 0.58 6.52
N THR A 418 -18.02 1.55 6.87
CA THR A 418 -18.26 2.52 7.95
C THR A 418 -18.52 3.89 7.35
N ALA A 419 -19.53 4.60 7.85
CA ALA A 419 -19.93 5.90 7.35
C ALA A 419 -19.67 7.00 8.39
N ARG A 420 -19.40 8.20 7.92
CA ARG A 420 -19.39 9.41 8.73
C ARG A 420 -20.82 9.78 9.11
N SER A 421 -20.96 10.48 10.23
CA SER A 421 -22.25 11.05 10.61
C SER A 421 -22.68 12.18 9.65
N LYS A 422 -23.97 12.43 9.56
CA LYS A 422 -24.50 13.57 8.78
C LYS A 422 -24.02 14.90 9.32
N ALA A 423 -23.74 14.99 10.63
CA ALA A 423 -23.23 16.21 11.25
C ALA A 423 -21.77 16.49 10.85
N SER A 424 -21.00 15.47 10.55
CA SER A 424 -19.59 15.58 10.11
C SER A 424 -19.46 15.90 8.61
N LEU A 425 -20.48 15.63 7.80
CA LEU A 425 -20.53 15.91 6.36
C LEU A 425 -21.01 17.34 6.07
#